data_395a4c020a8beaf935bee7f1e9f05142
#
_entry.id   395a4c020a8beaf935bee7f1e9f05142
#
_cell.length_a   1.000
_cell.length_b   1.000
_cell.length_c   1.000
_cell.angle_alpha   90.00
_cell.angle_beta   90.00
_cell.angle_gamma   90.00
#
_symmetry.space_group_name_H-M   'P 1'
#
loop_
_entity.id
_entity.type
_entity.pdbx_description
1 polymer ?
#
loop_
_entity_poly.entity_id
_entity_poly.type
_entity_poly.pdbx_seq_one_letter_code
_entity_poly.pdbx_strand_id
1 'polypeptide(L)'
;LFYLFTAFWSSLEGSHLLWTLLLSIFSTVAHWTHSKENTAIMPFVSSALQGVLSWMFFLAVFYSNPFDILFPTPQNGTGMNELLQNPYMAFHPPSLFTGYTALAIPYAYAIGAMFCGDMTKGWIKTVRNWTLFAWIALTIGIFLGGRWAYVELGWAGYWAWDPVENSSLIPWLFCTGLIHSLILQHRFGHLKRLNLI
;
A
#
# COMPACT_ATOMS: atom_id res chain seq x y z
N LEU A 1 -0.41 -25.14 -9.54
CA LEU A 1 0.06 -24.65 -8.23
C LEU A 1 0.26 -23.13 -8.22
N PHE A 2 0.90 -22.53 -9.26
CA PHE A 2 1.15 -21.08 -9.34
C PHE A 2 -0.15 -20.26 -9.23
N TYR A 3 -1.14 -20.54 -10.08
CA TYR A 3 -2.43 -19.85 -10.04
C TYR A 3 -3.29 -20.17 -8.82
N LEU A 4 -3.01 -21.24 -8.10
CA LEU A 4 -3.64 -21.52 -6.82
C LEU A 4 -3.18 -20.50 -5.75
N PHE A 5 -1.91 -20.14 -5.74
CA PHE A 5 -1.41 -19.04 -4.91
C PHE A 5 -1.97 -17.69 -5.35
N THR A 6 -2.00 -17.45 -6.67
CA THR A 6 -2.55 -16.20 -7.22
C THR A 6 -4.03 -16.02 -6.87
N ALA A 7 -4.80 -17.10 -6.83
CA ALA A 7 -6.21 -17.08 -6.46
C ALA A 7 -6.46 -16.49 -5.06
N PHE A 8 -5.49 -16.61 -4.14
CA PHE A 8 -5.61 -16.05 -2.81
C PHE A 8 -5.85 -14.53 -2.83
N TRP A 9 -5.04 -13.77 -3.56
CA TRP A 9 -5.22 -12.32 -3.65
C TRP A 9 -6.07 -11.86 -4.84
N SER A 10 -6.63 -12.79 -5.58
CA SER A 10 -7.62 -12.47 -6.63
C SER A 10 -9.04 -12.39 -6.09
N SER A 11 -9.28 -12.83 -4.84
CA SER A 11 -10.54 -12.64 -4.14
C SER A 11 -10.51 -11.35 -3.31
N LEU A 12 -11.69 -10.82 -2.98
CA LEU A 12 -11.82 -9.63 -2.14
C LEU A 12 -11.23 -9.87 -0.74
N GLU A 13 -11.61 -10.98 -0.12
CA GLU A 13 -11.23 -11.34 1.23
C GLU A 13 -9.72 -11.62 1.33
N GLY A 14 -9.19 -12.35 0.37
CA GLY A 14 -7.75 -12.66 0.31
C GLY A 14 -6.90 -11.44 0.02
N SER A 15 -7.36 -10.53 -0.86
CA SER A 15 -6.72 -9.23 -1.10
C SER A 15 -6.65 -8.40 0.17
N HIS A 16 -7.74 -8.34 0.92
CA HIS A 16 -7.81 -7.60 2.18
C HIS A 16 -6.88 -8.20 3.23
N LEU A 17 -6.83 -9.53 3.32
CA LEU A 17 -5.91 -10.20 4.25
C LEU A 17 -4.45 -9.96 3.87
N LEU A 18 -4.10 -10.01 2.59
CA LEU A 18 -2.76 -9.65 2.11
C LEU A 18 -2.39 -8.22 2.46
N TRP A 19 -3.30 -7.27 2.25
CA TRP A 19 -3.09 -5.86 2.58
C TRP A 19 -2.85 -5.65 4.07
N THR A 20 -3.68 -6.28 4.92
CA THR A 20 -3.55 -6.24 6.38
C THR A 20 -2.22 -6.86 6.84
N LEU A 21 -1.80 -7.96 6.24
CA LEU A 21 -0.51 -8.61 6.51
C LEU A 21 0.66 -7.68 6.17
N LEU A 22 0.66 -7.07 4.98
CA LEU A 22 1.69 -6.12 4.56
C LEU A 22 1.77 -4.92 5.51
N LEU A 23 0.62 -4.37 5.92
CA LEU A 23 0.58 -3.27 6.88
C LEU A 23 1.17 -3.67 8.23
N SER A 24 0.87 -4.87 8.72
CA SER A 24 1.44 -5.41 9.95
C SER A 24 2.96 -5.53 9.88
N ILE A 25 3.46 -6.07 8.76
CA ILE A 25 4.91 -6.21 8.51
C ILE A 25 5.58 -4.83 8.46
N PHE A 26 5.04 -3.90 7.66
CA PHE A 26 5.66 -2.58 7.48
C PHE A 26 5.60 -1.74 8.75
N SER A 27 4.50 -1.83 9.52
CA SER A 27 4.40 -1.19 10.84
C SER A 27 5.46 -1.72 11.80
N THR A 28 5.67 -3.03 11.83
CA THR A 28 6.69 -3.68 12.66
C THR A 28 8.10 -3.25 12.23
N VAL A 29 8.39 -3.27 10.92
CA VAL A 29 9.68 -2.84 10.38
C VAL A 29 9.95 -1.37 10.69
N ALA A 30 8.97 -0.49 10.48
CA ALA A 30 9.10 0.94 10.76
C ALA A 30 9.37 1.18 12.25
N HIS A 31 8.65 0.49 13.13
CA HIS A 31 8.86 0.59 14.58
C HIS A 31 10.26 0.11 14.97
N TRP A 32 10.66 -1.07 14.52
CA TRP A 32 11.93 -1.68 14.91
C TRP A 32 13.15 -0.88 14.39
N THR A 33 13.10 -0.40 13.17
CA THR A 33 14.23 0.30 12.54
C THR A 33 14.39 1.73 13.00
N HIS A 34 13.31 2.42 13.39
CA HIS A 34 13.33 3.86 13.63
C HIS A 34 12.97 4.28 15.06
N SER A 35 12.58 3.36 15.95
CA SER A 35 12.19 3.70 17.32
C SER A 35 13.30 4.36 18.14
N LYS A 36 14.55 4.00 17.89
CA LYS A 36 15.72 4.56 18.60
C LYS A 36 16.09 5.97 18.12
N GLU A 37 15.84 6.26 16.85
CA GLU A 37 16.20 7.55 16.23
C GLU A 37 15.14 8.63 16.45
N ASN A 38 13.88 8.24 16.59
CA ASN A 38 12.72 9.13 16.61
C ASN A 38 11.85 8.91 17.87
N THR A 39 12.47 8.79 19.03
CA THR A 39 11.81 8.39 20.29
C THR A 39 10.60 9.25 20.67
N ALA A 40 10.64 10.55 20.40
CA ALA A 40 9.57 11.47 20.77
C ALA A 40 8.31 11.30 19.90
N ILE A 41 8.44 11.03 18.61
CA ILE A 41 7.31 10.91 17.69
C ILE A 41 6.79 9.47 17.57
N MET A 42 7.61 8.47 17.90
CA MET A 42 7.26 7.04 17.70
C MET A 42 5.99 6.60 18.42
N PRO A 43 5.65 7.04 19.64
CA PRO A 43 4.37 6.68 20.25
C PRO A 43 3.17 7.08 19.39
N PHE A 44 3.19 8.28 18.82
CA PHE A 44 2.12 8.77 17.93
C PHE A 44 2.09 8.06 16.59
N VAL A 45 3.27 7.81 16.00
CA VAL A 45 3.42 7.00 14.77
C VAL A 45 2.83 5.60 14.98
N SER A 46 3.23 4.94 16.08
CA SER A 46 2.73 3.60 16.41
C SER A 46 1.22 3.61 16.66
N SER A 47 0.69 4.62 17.35
CA SER A 47 -0.75 4.75 17.60
C SER A 47 -1.53 4.94 16.29
N ALA A 48 -1.04 5.77 15.38
CA ALA A 48 -1.67 5.98 14.07
C ALA A 48 -1.69 4.68 13.25
N LEU A 49 -0.56 3.95 13.18
CA LEU A 49 -0.48 2.68 12.47
C LEU A 49 -1.37 1.60 13.09
N GLN A 50 -1.41 1.51 14.42
CA GLN A 50 -2.30 0.58 15.12
C GLN A 50 -3.77 0.94 14.92
N GLY A 51 -4.12 2.22 14.83
CA GLY A 51 -5.47 2.67 14.48
C GLY A 51 -5.90 2.16 13.09
N VAL A 52 -5.04 2.33 12.08
CA VAL A 52 -5.30 1.82 10.73
C VAL A 52 -5.38 0.29 10.72
N LEU A 53 -4.46 -0.40 11.39
CA LEU A 53 -4.48 -1.86 11.52
C LEU A 53 -5.77 -2.36 12.20
N SER A 54 -6.19 -1.72 13.29
CA SER A 54 -7.43 -2.08 13.99
C SER A 54 -8.65 -1.94 13.08
N TRP A 55 -8.66 -0.89 12.25
CA TRP A 55 -9.70 -0.71 11.24
C TRP A 55 -9.67 -1.81 10.18
N MET A 56 -8.49 -2.16 9.66
CA MET A 56 -8.35 -3.26 8.69
C MET A 56 -8.81 -4.60 9.28
N PHE A 57 -8.44 -4.92 10.53
CA PHE A 57 -8.93 -6.12 11.22
C PHE A 57 -10.45 -6.09 11.45
N PHE A 58 -11.00 -4.94 11.81
CA PHE A 58 -12.45 -4.79 11.93
C PHE A 58 -13.16 -5.12 10.61
N LEU A 59 -12.68 -4.58 9.49
CA LEU A 59 -13.23 -4.89 8.18
C LEU A 59 -13.06 -6.37 7.82
N ALA A 60 -11.90 -6.98 8.13
CA ALA A 60 -11.65 -8.40 7.88
C ALA A 60 -12.60 -9.32 8.65
N VAL A 61 -12.97 -8.95 9.87
CA VAL A 61 -13.86 -9.77 10.72
C VAL A 61 -15.33 -9.61 10.32
N PHE A 62 -15.77 -8.38 10.02
CA PHE A 62 -17.20 -8.09 9.90
C PHE A 62 -17.69 -7.94 8.44
N TYR A 63 -16.81 -7.68 7.48
CA TYR A 63 -17.19 -7.37 6.10
C TYR A 63 -16.50 -8.21 5.02
N SER A 64 -15.28 -8.67 5.27
CA SER A 64 -14.50 -9.45 4.29
C SER A 64 -13.77 -10.60 4.96
N ASN A 65 -14.55 -11.48 5.64
CA ASN A 65 -14.00 -12.59 6.40
C ASN A 65 -13.49 -13.70 5.45
N PRO A 66 -12.16 -13.92 5.36
CA PRO A 66 -11.60 -14.95 4.48
C PRO A 66 -11.83 -16.39 4.99
N PHE A 67 -12.38 -16.54 6.20
CA PHE A 67 -12.62 -17.83 6.85
C PHE A 67 -14.11 -18.20 6.91
N ASP A 68 -14.97 -17.48 6.18
CA ASP A 68 -16.38 -17.79 6.13
C ASP A 68 -16.61 -19.18 5.50
N ILE A 69 -17.47 -19.96 6.14
CA ILE A 69 -17.79 -21.32 5.73
C ILE A 69 -18.97 -21.28 4.77
N LEU A 70 -18.76 -21.79 3.58
CA LEU A 70 -19.83 -21.96 2.60
C LEU A 70 -20.69 -23.19 2.95
N PHE A 71 -22.01 -23.01 2.94
CA PHE A 71 -22.96 -24.10 3.12
C PHE A 71 -24.02 -24.12 2.00
N PRO A 72 -24.26 -25.25 1.33
CA PRO A 72 -23.53 -26.53 1.46
C PRO A 72 -22.08 -26.42 0.98
N THR A 73 -21.16 -27.14 1.62
CA THR A 73 -19.75 -27.15 1.25
C THR A 73 -19.58 -27.66 -0.18
N PRO A 74 -19.02 -26.87 -1.10
CA PRO A 74 -18.80 -27.29 -2.47
C PRO A 74 -17.76 -28.43 -2.53
N GLN A 75 -17.93 -29.38 -3.45
CA GLN A 75 -16.98 -30.50 -3.64
C GLN A 75 -15.63 -30.00 -4.16
N ASN A 76 -15.63 -28.95 -4.98
CA ASN A 76 -14.43 -28.29 -5.52
C ASN A 76 -14.62 -26.77 -5.49
N GLY A 77 -13.52 -26.04 -5.43
CA GLY A 77 -13.54 -24.59 -5.62
C GLY A 77 -13.98 -24.23 -7.05
N THR A 78 -14.54 -23.02 -7.22
CA THR A 78 -14.98 -22.49 -8.52
C THR A 78 -13.82 -22.23 -9.50
N GLY A 79 -12.57 -22.30 -9.01
CA GLY A 79 -11.39 -21.95 -9.80
C GLY A 79 -11.21 -20.44 -9.94
N MET A 80 -10.12 -20.04 -10.58
CA MET A 80 -9.78 -18.65 -10.88
C MET A 80 -10.29 -18.31 -12.27
N ASN A 81 -10.86 -17.12 -12.46
CA ASN A 81 -11.27 -16.60 -13.76
C ASN A 81 -10.09 -16.69 -14.76
N GLU A 82 -10.37 -17.18 -15.97
CA GLU A 82 -9.37 -17.41 -17.01
C GLU A 82 -8.61 -16.13 -17.37
N LEU A 83 -9.27 -14.98 -17.44
CA LEU A 83 -8.65 -13.68 -17.72
C LEU A 83 -7.63 -13.24 -16.63
N LEU A 84 -7.76 -13.80 -15.42
CA LEU A 84 -6.82 -13.54 -14.32
C LEU A 84 -5.64 -14.51 -14.29
N GLN A 85 -5.69 -15.60 -15.09
CA GLN A 85 -4.64 -16.61 -15.18
C GLN A 85 -3.48 -16.13 -16.06
N ASN A 86 -2.89 -15.02 -15.70
CA ASN A 86 -1.80 -14.37 -16.42
C ASN A 86 -0.65 -14.01 -15.46
N PRO A 87 0.63 -14.19 -15.84
CA PRO A 87 1.76 -13.86 -14.97
C PRO A 87 1.81 -12.39 -14.57
N TYR A 88 1.43 -11.46 -15.45
CA TYR A 88 1.39 -10.03 -15.11
C TYR A 88 0.35 -9.74 -14.04
N MET A 89 -0.83 -10.37 -14.15
CA MET A 89 -1.90 -10.27 -13.14
C MET A 89 -1.49 -10.91 -11.81
N ALA A 90 -0.67 -11.94 -11.82
CA ALA A 90 -0.22 -12.57 -10.58
C ALA A 90 0.59 -11.62 -9.69
N PHE A 91 1.42 -10.77 -10.29
CA PHE A 91 2.28 -9.83 -9.56
C PHE A 91 1.72 -8.41 -9.44
N HIS A 92 0.74 -8.05 -10.27
CA HIS A 92 0.14 -6.71 -10.26
C HIS A 92 -0.50 -6.34 -8.91
N PRO A 93 -1.47 -7.09 -8.33
CA PRO A 93 -2.10 -6.73 -7.07
C PRO A 93 -1.11 -6.70 -5.89
N PRO A 94 -0.22 -7.69 -5.69
CA PRO A 94 0.77 -7.62 -4.61
C PRO A 94 1.66 -6.39 -4.70
N SER A 95 2.04 -5.96 -5.92
CA SER A 95 2.86 -4.76 -6.11
C SER A 95 2.08 -3.49 -5.73
N LEU A 96 0.82 -3.36 -6.14
CA LEU A 96 -0.03 -2.23 -5.76
C LEU A 96 -0.28 -2.21 -4.25
N PHE A 97 -0.65 -3.34 -3.63
CA PHE A 97 -0.86 -3.41 -2.18
C PHE A 97 0.41 -3.06 -1.40
N THR A 98 1.58 -3.49 -1.88
CA THR A 98 2.87 -3.07 -1.31
C THR A 98 3.02 -1.55 -1.35
N GLY A 99 2.71 -0.93 -2.47
CA GLY A 99 2.81 0.52 -2.63
C GLY A 99 1.83 1.28 -1.75
N TYR A 100 0.55 0.91 -1.76
CA TYR A 100 -0.48 1.53 -0.91
C TYR A 100 -0.16 1.40 0.58
N THR A 101 0.23 0.20 0.99
CA THR A 101 0.56 -0.08 2.39
C THR A 101 1.77 0.71 2.86
N ALA A 102 2.80 0.83 2.01
CA ALA A 102 4.00 1.59 2.34
C ALA A 102 3.71 3.08 2.58
N LEU A 103 2.66 3.64 1.97
CA LEU A 103 2.22 5.03 2.19
C LEU A 103 1.63 5.27 3.59
N ALA A 104 1.18 4.24 4.28
CA ALA A 104 0.73 4.37 5.66
C ALA A 104 1.86 4.84 6.60
N ILE A 105 3.12 4.53 6.27
CA ILE A 105 4.26 4.92 7.09
C ILE A 105 4.52 6.45 7.01
N PRO A 106 4.71 7.07 5.82
CA PRO A 106 4.78 8.52 5.71
C PRO A 106 3.62 9.26 6.37
N TYR A 107 2.39 8.76 6.17
CA TYR A 107 1.19 9.32 6.80
C TYR A 107 1.27 9.29 8.34
N ALA A 108 1.64 8.16 8.93
CA ALA A 108 1.77 8.03 10.38
C ALA A 108 2.88 8.95 10.95
N TYR A 109 3.99 9.10 10.22
CA TYR A 109 5.06 10.03 10.61
C TYR A 109 4.61 11.50 10.53
N ALA A 110 3.83 11.88 9.53
CA ALA A 110 3.25 13.22 9.44
C ALA A 110 2.34 13.52 10.63
N ILE A 111 1.46 12.56 10.99
CA ILE A 111 0.62 12.65 12.20
C ILE A 111 1.49 12.78 13.46
N GLY A 112 2.51 11.93 13.63
CA GLY A 112 3.40 11.96 14.78
C GLY A 112 4.12 13.31 14.90
N ALA A 113 4.63 13.85 13.79
CA ALA A 113 5.30 15.16 13.77
C ALA A 113 4.34 16.30 14.11
N MET A 114 3.11 16.27 13.64
CA MET A 114 2.08 17.28 13.98
C MET A 114 1.74 17.27 15.48
N PHE A 115 1.53 16.11 16.08
CA PHE A 115 1.21 16.01 17.50
C PHE A 115 2.36 16.38 18.42
N CYS A 116 3.60 16.06 18.03
CA CYS A 116 4.80 16.43 18.79
C CYS A 116 5.26 17.88 18.55
N GLY A 117 4.74 18.56 17.52
CA GLY A 117 5.30 19.84 17.08
C GLY A 117 6.74 19.73 16.55
N ASP A 118 7.20 18.52 16.24
CA ASP A 118 8.58 18.26 15.83
C ASP A 118 8.75 18.55 14.32
N MET A 119 9.41 19.65 14.04
CA MET A 119 9.81 20.08 12.69
C MET A 119 11.27 19.75 12.39
N THR A 120 11.90 18.86 13.17
CA THR A 120 13.31 18.50 12.98
C THR A 120 13.53 17.68 11.73
N LYS A 121 14.79 17.52 11.31
CA LYS A 121 15.13 16.80 10.08
C LYS A 121 15.15 15.27 10.24
N GLY A 122 15.03 14.74 11.47
CA GLY A 122 15.26 13.33 11.77
C GLY A 122 14.33 12.38 11.03
N TRP A 123 13.04 12.65 11.06
CA TRP A 123 12.02 11.79 10.45
C TRP A 123 11.90 11.91 8.93
N ILE A 124 12.40 13.02 8.32
CA ILE A 124 12.27 13.30 6.88
C ILE A 124 12.96 12.23 6.04
N LYS A 125 14.13 11.75 6.48
CA LYS A 125 14.85 10.68 5.78
C LYS A 125 14.04 9.40 5.72
N THR A 126 13.40 9.03 6.83
CA THR A 126 12.52 7.86 6.93
C THR A 126 11.33 8.00 5.98
N VAL A 127 10.62 9.11 6.06
CA VAL A 127 9.47 9.40 5.18
C VAL A 127 9.87 9.35 3.71
N ARG A 128 10.97 9.99 3.35
CA ARG A 128 11.48 9.95 1.96
C ARG A 128 11.75 8.53 1.47
N ASN A 129 12.39 7.71 2.28
CA ASN A 129 12.74 6.34 1.88
C ASN A 129 11.48 5.48 1.70
N TRP A 130 10.51 5.58 2.62
CA TRP A 130 9.24 4.87 2.50
C TRP A 130 8.38 5.38 1.34
N THR A 131 8.36 6.69 1.08
CA THR A 131 7.66 7.25 -0.08
C THR A 131 8.29 6.79 -1.39
N LEU A 132 9.62 6.73 -1.47
CA LEU A 132 10.33 6.23 -2.64
C LEU A 132 10.05 4.73 -2.86
N PHE A 133 10.08 3.93 -1.80
CA PHE A 133 9.72 2.51 -1.86
C PHE A 133 8.28 2.32 -2.35
N ALA A 134 7.32 3.07 -1.80
CA ALA A 134 5.93 3.06 -2.24
C ALA A 134 5.79 3.44 -3.71
N TRP A 135 6.48 4.50 -4.14
CA TRP A 135 6.47 4.97 -5.52
C TRP A 135 7.00 3.91 -6.50
N ILE A 136 8.08 3.23 -6.16
CA ILE A 136 8.65 2.13 -6.96
C ILE A 136 7.63 0.97 -7.05
N ALA A 137 7.05 0.56 -5.94
CA ALA A 137 6.07 -0.53 -5.91
C ALA A 137 4.82 -0.20 -6.74
N LEU A 138 4.28 1.02 -6.61
CA LEU A 138 3.17 1.51 -7.44
C LEU A 138 3.55 1.56 -8.92
N THR A 139 4.75 2.02 -9.26
CA THR A 139 5.24 2.05 -10.66
C THR A 139 5.24 0.65 -11.26
N ILE A 140 5.79 -0.33 -10.53
CA ILE A 140 5.81 -1.73 -10.97
C ILE A 140 4.37 -2.25 -11.11
N GLY A 141 3.50 -1.98 -10.12
CA GLY A 141 2.11 -2.42 -10.14
C GLY A 141 1.35 -1.84 -11.33
N ILE A 142 1.43 -0.53 -11.55
CA ILE A 142 0.78 0.16 -12.69
C ILE A 142 1.27 -0.42 -14.02
N PHE A 143 2.58 -0.60 -14.19
CA PHE A 143 3.15 -1.18 -15.41
C PHE A 143 2.66 -2.61 -15.66
N LEU A 144 2.65 -3.46 -14.64
CA LEU A 144 2.18 -4.84 -14.75
C LEU A 144 0.68 -4.90 -15.08
N GLY A 145 -0.13 -4.03 -14.47
CA GLY A 145 -1.56 -3.91 -14.76
C GLY A 145 -1.85 -3.48 -16.19
N GLY A 146 -1.15 -2.44 -16.66
CA GLY A 146 -1.26 -1.99 -18.06
C GLY A 146 -0.82 -3.09 -19.06
N ARG A 147 0.22 -3.84 -18.73
CA ARG A 147 0.66 -4.96 -19.56
C ARG A 147 -0.36 -6.11 -19.57
N TRP A 148 -0.92 -6.43 -18.41
CA TRP A 148 -2.00 -7.41 -18.32
C TRP A 148 -3.23 -6.98 -19.13
N ALA A 149 -3.71 -5.75 -18.95
CA ALA A 149 -4.84 -5.21 -19.67
C ALA A 149 -4.65 -5.29 -21.19
N TYR A 150 -3.47 -4.92 -21.67
CA TYR A 150 -3.15 -4.98 -23.10
C TYR A 150 -3.17 -6.40 -23.68
N VAL A 151 -2.71 -7.39 -22.92
CA VAL A 151 -2.62 -8.79 -23.40
C VAL A 151 -3.96 -9.51 -23.31
N GLU A 152 -4.72 -9.29 -22.22
CA GLU A 152 -5.91 -10.08 -21.91
C GLU A 152 -7.22 -9.40 -22.31
N LEU A 153 -7.33 -8.06 -22.11
CA LEU A 153 -8.62 -7.40 -22.27
C LEU A 153 -8.94 -6.98 -23.71
N GLY A 154 -7.94 -6.79 -24.56
CA GLY A 154 -8.11 -6.59 -25.99
C GLY A 154 -8.81 -5.31 -26.46
N TRP A 155 -9.50 -4.57 -25.58
CA TRP A 155 -10.32 -3.39 -25.97
C TRP A 155 -9.86 -2.07 -25.38
N ALA A 156 -9.12 -2.07 -24.26
CA ALA A 156 -8.75 -0.85 -23.54
C ALA A 156 -7.29 -0.41 -23.74
N GLY A 157 -6.49 -1.19 -24.47
CA GLY A 157 -5.06 -0.92 -24.60
C GLY A 157 -4.33 -1.04 -23.26
N TYR A 158 -3.33 -0.19 -23.03
CA TYR A 158 -2.56 -0.19 -21.78
C TYR A 158 -3.23 0.58 -20.66
N TRP A 159 -4.18 1.46 -20.97
CA TRP A 159 -4.80 2.36 -20.01
C TRP A 159 -6.17 2.80 -20.50
N ALA A 160 -7.19 2.61 -19.68
CA ALA A 160 -8.59 2.91 -20.01
C ALA A 160 -9.17 4.10 -19.22
N TRP A 161 -8.42 4.69 -18.31
CA TRP A 161 -8.90 5.76 -17.41
C TRP A 161 -10.07 5.33 -16.51
N ASP A 162 -10.15 4.05 -16.19
CA ASP A 162 -11.17 3.54 -15.29
C ASP A 162 -10.91 3.95 -13.81
N PRO A 163 -11.90 3.80 -12.92
CA PRO A 163 -11.74 4.16 -11.52
C PRO A 163 -10.63 3.38 -10.81
N VAL A 164 -10.38 2.13 -11.20
CA VAL A 164 -9.35 1.27 -10.56
C VAL A 164 -7.96 1.73 -10.94
N GLU A 165 -7.73 1.99 -12.23
CA GLU A 165 -6.50 2.55 -12.74
C GLU A 165 -6.19 3.91 -12.10
N ASN A 166 -7.18 4.81 -12.06
CA ASN A 166 -7.05 6.13 -11.45
C ASN A 166 -6.77 6.03 -9.94
N SER A 167 -7.29 5.01 -9.24
CA SER A 167 -7.01 4.79 -7.82
C SER A 167 -5.53 4.49 -7.55
N SER A 168 -4.80 3.98 -8.52
CA SER A 168 -3.35 3.75 -8.44
C SER A 168 -2.51 4.94 -8.94
N LEU A 169 -2.97 5.61 -9.99
CA LEU A 169 -2.29 6.75 -10.60
C LEU A 169 -2.27 7.98 -9.67
N ILE A 170 -3.38 8.28 -9.01
CA ILE A 170 -3.49 9.45 -8.13
C ILE A 170 -2.46 9.41 -7.01
N PRO A 171 -2.35 8.36 -6.16
CA PRO A 171 -1.33 8.29 -5.13
C PRO A 171 0.09 8.26 -5.71
N TRP A 172 0.30 7.67 -6.88
CA TRP A 172 1.60 7.70 -7.57
C TRP A 172 2.03 9.12 -7.94
N LEU A 173 1.10 9.95 -8.44
CA LEU A 173 1.36 11.36 -8.75
C LEU A 173 1.67 12.17 -7.49
N PHE A 174 0.88 11.97 -6.41
CA PHE A 174 1.15 12.61 -5.12
C PHE A 174 2.51 12.20 -4.55
N CYS A 175 2.90 10.92 -4.64
CA CYS A 175 4.23 10.46 -4.25
C CYS A 175 5.33 11.15 -5.04
N THR A 176 5.13 11.34 -6.35
CA THR A 176 6.10 12.05 -7.20
C THR A 176 6.32 13.47 -6.70
N GLY A 177 5.24 14.20 -6.43
CA GLY A 177 5.31 15.54 -5.85
C GLY A 177 5.97 15.56 -4.47
N LEU A 178 5.57 14.63 -3.59
CA LEU A 178 6.10 14.52 -2.24
C LEU A 178 7.61 14.20 -2.24
N ILE A 179 8.10 13.30 -3.07
CA ILE A 179 9.53 12.99 -3.17
C ILE A 179 10.33 14.24 -3.51
N HIS A 180 9.88 15.03 -4.49
CA HIS A 180 10.56 16.27 -4.87
C HIS A 180 10.54 17.30 -3.73
N SER A 181 9.41 17.46 -3.07
CA SER A 181 9.29 18.42 -1.98
C SER A 181 10.09 18.01 -0.73
N LEU A 182 10.20 16.71 -0.43
CA LEU A 182 11.06 16.17 0.63
C LEU A 182 12.55 16.37 0.32
N ILE A 183 12.95 16.28 -0.95
CA ILE A 183 14.33 16.59 -1.38
C ILE A 183 14.64 18.07 -1.15
N LEU A 184 13.72 18.98 -1.52
CA LEU A 184 13.86 20.40 -1.29
C LEU A 184 13.91 20.73 0.21
N GLN A 185 13.06 20.11 1.02
CA GLN A 185 13.08 20.27 2.46
C GLN A 185 14.40 19.79 3.07
N HIS A 186 14.90 18.65 2.64
CA HIS A 186 16.17 18.11 3.16
C HIS A 186 17.37 18.97 2.80
N ARG A 187 17.43 19.49 1.57
CA ARG A 187 18.57 20.28 1.07
C ARG A 187 18.53 21.73 1.55
N PHE A 188 17.39 22.38 1.47
CA PHE A 188 17.24 23.83 1.63
C PHE A 188 16.40 24.24 2.85
N GLY A 189 15.75 23.30 3.53
CA GLY A 189 14.88 23.60 4.66
C GLY A 189 13.55 24.25 4.31
N HIS A 190 13.19 24.29 3.01
CA HIS A 190 11.92 24.84 2.52
C HIS A 190 10.77 23.81 2.63
N LEU A 191 9.54 24.28 2.51
CA LEU A 191 8.31 23.47 2.41
C LEU A 191 7.98 22.60 3.64
N LYS A 192 8.55 22.88 4.82
CA LYS A 192 8.35 22.08 6.04
C LYS A 192 6.87 21.89 6.40
N ARG A 193 6.06 22.96 6.29
CA ARG A 193 4.63 22.91 6.61
C ARG A 193 3.84 22.17 5.53
N LEU A 194 4.20 22.35 4.27
CA LEU A 194 3.52 21.68 3.13
C LEU A 194 3.70 20.17 3.20
N ASN A 195 4.85 19.68 3.63
CA ASN A 195 5.14 18.26 3.73
C ASN A 195 4.52 17.57 4.96
N LEU A 196 3.79 18.29 5.80
CA LEU A 196 3.00 17.76 6.90
C LEU A 196 1.52 17.59 6.54
N ILE A 197 1.05 18.19 5.45
CA ILE A 197 -0.32 18.15 4.95
C ILE A 197 -0.42 17.16 3.79
#